data_2f273dc0122b9094010c96da528b5fe5
#
_entry.id   2f273dc0122b9094010c96da528b5fe5
#
_cell.length_a   1.000
_cell.length_b   1.000
_cell.length_c   1.000
_cell.angle_alpha   90.00
_cell.angle_beta   90.00
_cell.angle_gamma   90.00
#
_symmetry.space_group_name_H-M   'P 1'
#
loop_
_entity.id
_entity.type
_entity.pdbx_description
1 polymer ?
#
loop_
_entity_poly.entity_id
_entity_poly.type
_entity_poly.pdbx_seq_one_letter_code
_entity_poly.pdbx_strand_id
1 'polypeptide(L)' 'MQQPQGEKLRNAVKWISEKRKQNAGINPVKLVDDASLQFDLSPKDSQFLLRFVQNEQGKNPS' A
#
# COMPACT_ATOMS: atom_id res chain seq x y z
N MET A 1 -9.51 -20.22 -10.79
CA MET A 1 -9.34 -19.42 -10.94
C MET A 1 -8.78 -18.59 -10.07
N GLN A 2 -8.13 -17.88 -10.16
CA GLN A 2 -7.46 -17.17 -9.42
C GLN A 2 -8.12 -16.21 -8.76
N GLN A 3 -7.75 -15.81 -7.73
CA GLN A 3 -8.37 -14.92 -7.08
C GLN A 3 -7.93 -13.63 -7.40
N PRO A 4 -8.62 -12.73 -7.67
CA PRO A 4 -8.28 -11.38 -7.99
C PRO A 4 -7.84 -10.65 -6.76
N GLN A 5 -8.03 -11.21 -5.60
CA GLN A 5 -7.59 -10.50 -4.47
C GLN A 5 -6.16 -10.22 -4.51
N GLY A 6 -5.36 -11.14 -4.89
CA GLY A 6 -3.94 -10.96 -4.93
C GLY A 6 -3.54 -9.88 -5.91
N GLU A 7 -4.27 -9.77 -6.98
CA GLU A 7 -3.97 -8.79 -7.97
C GLU A 7 -4.24 -7.40 -7.51
N LYS A 8 -5.34 -7.20 -6.84
CA LYS A 8 -5.68 -5.88 -6.35
C LYS A 8 -4.61 -5.42 -5.37
N LEU A 9 -4.22 -6.27 -4.48
CA LEU A 9 -3.22 -5.94 -3.51
C LEU A 9 -1.90 -5.59 -4.18
N ARG A 10 -1.49 -6.39 -5.15
CA ARG A 10 -0.29 -6.13 -5.87
C ARG A 10 -0.33 -4.80 -6.56
N ASN A 11 -1.42 -4.49 -7.21
CA ASN A 11 -1.56 -3.23 -7.90
C ASN A 11 -1.50 -2.07 -6.92
N ALA A 12 -2.06 -2.23 -5.75
CA ALA A 12 -2.04 -1.20 -4.74
C ALA A 12 -0.62 -0.96 -4.25
N VAL A 13 0.12 -2.01 -4.04
CA VAL A 13 1.50 -1.88 -3.59
C VAL A 13 2.32 -1.13 -4.62
N LYS A 14 2.13 -1.48 -5.88
CA LYS A 14 2.86 -0.83 -6.92
C LYS A 14 2.51 0.64 -6.99
N TRP A 15 1.23 0.95 -6.90
CA TRP A 15 0.77 2.31 -6.97
C TRP A 15 1.35 3.14 -5.82
N ILE A 16 1.35 2.59 -4.64
CA ILE A 16 1.89 3.27 -3.48
C ILE A 16 3.38 3.53 -3.66
N SER A 17 4.08 2.53 -4.13
CA SER A 17 5.52 2.68 -4.34
C SER A 17 5.82 3.79 -5.32
N GLU A 18 5.06 3.86 -6.38
CA GLU A 18 5.28 4.88 -7.37
C GLU A 18 4.97 6.26 -6.84
N LYS A 19 3.90 6.37 -6.07
CA LYS A 19 3.56 7.66 -5.50
C LYS A 19 4.63 8.13 -4.53
N ARG A 20 5.17 7.22 -3.77
CA ARG A 20 6.20 7.59 -2.83
C ARG A 20 7.47 8.04 -3.53
N LYS A 21 7.73 7.45 -4.68
CA LYS A 21 8.87 7.85 -5.44
C LYS A 21 8.68 9.24 -6.00
N GLN A 22 7.50 9.54 -6.46
CA GLN A 22 7.22 10.83 -7.03
C GLN A 22 7.17 11.90 -5.96
N ASN A 23 6.70 11.56 -4.79
CA ASN A 23 6.55 12.54 -3.75
C ASN A 23 6.97 11.93 -2.43
N ALA A 24 8.21 12.03 -2.11
CA ALA A 24 8.74 11.40 -0.92
C ALA A 24 8.17 11.97 0.36
N GLY A 25 7.64 13.15 0.31
CA GLY A 25 7.10 13.75 1.51
C GLY A 25 5.68 13.37 1.84
N ILE A 26 5.05 12.61 0.97
CA ILE A 26 3.66 12.29 1.18
C ILE A 26 3.50 11.28 2.29
N ASN A 27 2.43 11.40 3.04
CA ASN A 27 2.18 10.52 4.15
C ASN A 27 1.78 9.13 3.64
N PRO A 28 2.51 8.10 3.97
CA PRO A 28 2.21 6.78 3.44
C PRO A 28 0.86 6.24 3.92
N VAL A 29 0.43 6.64 5.10
CA VAL A 29 -0.85 6.18 5.59
C VAL A 29 -1.97 6.69 4.71
N LYS A 30 -1.81 7.90 4.22
CA LYS A 30 -2.78 8.46 3.36
C LYS A 30 -2.82 7.71 2.05
N LEU A 31 -1.68 7.26 1.58
CA LEU A 31 -1.62 6.49 0.35
C LEU A 31 -2.34 5.16 0.51
N VAL A 32 -2.22 4.57 1.69
CA VAL A 32 -2.90 3.31 1.94
C VAL A 32 -4.42 3.52 1.89
N ASP A 33 -4.86 4.61 2.46
CA ASP A 33 -6.26 4.94 2.46
C ASP A 33 -6.76 5.11 1.03
N ASP A 34 -6.05 5.88 0.26
CA ASP A 34 -6.43 6.13 -1.11
C ASP A 34 -6.41 4.84 -1.93
N ALA A 35 -5.40 4.05 -1.74
CA ALA A 35 -5.28 2.82 -2.48
C ALA A 35 -6.43 1.87 -2.14
N SER A 36 -6.78 1.82 -0.87
CA SER A 36 -7.87 0.96 -0.44
C SER A 36 -9.16 1.33 -1.15
N LEU A 37 -9.40 2.59 -1.29
CA LEU A 37 -10.59 3.04 -1.96
C LEU A 37 -10.52 2.82 -3.46
N GLN A 38 -9.40 3.17 -4.03
CA GLN A 38 -9.22 3.04 -5.44
C GLN A 38 -9.30 1.63 -5.94
N PHE A 39 -8.66 0.73 -5.24
CA PHE A 39 -8.61 -0.65 -5.67
C PHE A 39 -9.62 -1.53 -4.94
N ASP A 40 -10.47 -0.91 -4.14
CA ASP A 40 -11.52 -1.64 -3.45
C ASP A 40 -10.95 -2.79 -2.64
N LEU A 41 -9.99 -2.51 -1.83
CA LEU A 41 -9.34 -3.54 -1.04
C LEU A 41 -10.17 -3.91 0.18
N SER A 42 -10.03 -5.14 0.61
CA SER A 42 -10.74 -5.58 1.79
C SER A 42 -10.00 -5.04 3.01
N PRO A 43 -10.61 -5.04 4.16
CA PRO A 43 -9.96 -4.55 5.36
C PRO A 43 -8.66 -5.29 5.66
N LYS A 44 -8.64 -6.57 5.36
CA LYS A 44 -7.45 -7.34 5.58
C LYS A 44 -6.33 -6.84 4.71
N ASP A 45 -6.58 -6.58 3.46
CA ASP A 45 -5.57 -6.11 2.54
C ASP A 45 -5.13 -4.72 2.92
N SER A 46 -6.04 -3.90 3.37
CA SER A 46 -5.70 -2.55 3.79
C SER A 46 -4.74 -2.60 4.96
N GLN A 47 -5.00 -3.48 5.90
CA GLN A 47 -4.13 -3.61 7.03
C GLN A 47 -2.76 -4.10 6.62
N PHE A 48 -2.72 -4.99 5.68
CA PHE A 48 -1.45 -5.49 5.18
C PHE A 48 -0.64 -4.34 4.59
N LEU A 49 -1.29 -3.51 3.81
CA LEU A 49 -0.61 -2.38 3.20
C LEU A 49 -0.12 -1.40 4.25
N LEU A 50 -0.92 -1.18 5.26
CA LEU A 50 -0.54 -0.27 6.31
C LEU A 50 0.73 -0.77 7.00
N ARG A 51 0.78 -2.05 7.29
CA ARG A 51 1.96 -2.61 7.90
C ARG A 51 3.12 -2.55 6.96
N PHE A 52 2.89 -2.78 5.70
CA PHE A 52 3.94 -2.76 4.70
C PHE A 52 4.61 -1.38 4.64
N VAL A 53 3.82 -0.33 4.59
CA VAL A 53 4.40 1.00 4.49
C VAL A 53 5.05 1.42 5.80
N GLN A 54 4.50 1.01 6.92
CA GLN A 54 5.08 1.34 8.18
C GLN A 54 6.41 0.64 8.35
N ASN A 55 6.45 -0.58 7.92
CA ASN A 55 7.67 -1.34 8.01
C ASN A 55 8.74 -0.74 7.16
N GLU A 56 8.42 -0.37 5.96
CA GLU A 56 9.37 0.25 5.09
C GLU A 56 9.88 1.52 5.63
N GLN A 57 9.02 2.33 6.16
CA GLN A 57 9.41 3.55 6.69
C GLN A 57 10.21 3.41 7.89
N GLY A 58 9.87 2.54 8.74
CA GLY A 58 10.60 2.43 9.92
C GLY A 58 11.74 1.53 9.84
N LYS A 59 12.02 0.97 8.77
CA LYS A 59 12.97 0.08 8.71
C LYS A 59 14.12 0.64 8.95
N ASN A 60 14.66 0.76 9.34
CA ASN A 60 15.70 1.30 9.51
C ASN A 60 16.44 0.60 10.09
N PRO A 61 17.05 0.44 10.04
CA PRO A 61 17.85 -0.27 10.32
C PRO A 61 18.02 -0.47 11.40
N SER A 62 17.86 -0.51 11.73
CA SER A 62 18.12 -0.77 12.64
C SER A 62 18.44 -1.07 12.86
#